data_738690eff7194861f2f02d5c2b16d1f2
#
_entry.id   738690eff7194861f2f02d5c2b16d1f2
#
_cell.length_a   1.000
_cell.length_b   1.000
_cell.length_c   1.000
_cell.angle_alpha   90.00
_cell.angle_beta   90.00
_cell.angle_gamma   90.00
#
_symmetry.space_group_name_H-M   'P 1'
#
loop_
_entity.id
_entity.type
_entity.pdbx_description
1 polymer ?
#
loop_
_entity_poly.entity_id
_entity_poly.type
_entity_poly.pdbx_seq_one_letter_code
_entity_poly.pdbx_strand_id
1 'polypeptide(L)'
;MQRFEDKTVVVTGGGGGIGGATCRRFAREGARVAVLDLNPGAAEAVAARIEAEGGRALALRCDITERASVDAAVAAVLERFGAIDVLVNNAGWDVFRPFTKTEPAQWEKLIAINLTGALHMHHAVLPGMAARKAGRIVNIASDAARVGSSGEAVYAACKGGLVAFTKTIAREHARHGITANVVCPGPTDTALFADYKEGAGNPEKLMEAFTRSIPLGRIGQPDDLPGAILFFASDDAAFVTGQVLSVSGGLTMNG
;
A
#
# COMPACT_ATOMS: atom_id res chain seq x y z
N MET A 1 16.08 -10.13 -13.43
CA MET A 1 15.89 -11.22 -12.45
C MET A 1 14.40 -11.36 -12.21
N GLN A 2 13.80 -12.53 -12.39
CA GLN A 2 12.35 -12.74 -12.26
C GLN A 2 12.04 -13.34 -10.87
N ARG A 3 12.14 -12.52 -9.82
CA ARG A 3 11.92 -12.97 -8.43
C ARG A 3 10.50 -13.43 -8.13
N PHE A 4 9.53 -13.03 -8.96
CA PHE A 4 8.11 -13.30 -8.75
C PHE A 4 7.50 -14.13 -9.87
N GLU A 5 8.32 -14.91 -10.59
CA GLU A 5 7.80 -15.79 -11.63
C GLU A 5 6.72 -16.72 -11.06
N ASP A 6 5.58 -16.77 -11.74
CA ASP A 6 4.37 -17.51 -11.34
C ASP A 6 3.75 -17.16 -9.97
N LYS A 7 4.22 -16.11 -9.30
CA LYS A 7 3.58 -15.59 -8.09
C LYS A 7 2.40 -14.70 -8.46
N THR A 8 1.32 -14.83 -7.72
CA THR A 8 0.16 -13.95 -7.82
C THR A 8 0.23 -12.86 -6.77
N VAL A 9 0.23 -11.62 -7.23
CA VAL A 9 0.33 -10.42 -6.40
C VAL A 9 -0.97 -9.63 -6.50
N VAL A 10 -1.56 -9.29 -5.36
CA VAL A 10 -2.72 -8.42 -5.26
C VAL A 10 -2.28 -7.06 -4.72
N VAL A 11 -2.63 -5.98 -5.40
CA VAL A 11 -2.32 -4.61 -4.97
C VAL A 11 -3.61 -3.79 -4.92
N THR A 12 -3.97 -3.28 -3.75
CA THR A 12 -5.09 -2.37 -3.59
C THR A 12 -4.67 -0.92 -3.87
N GLY A 13 -5.57 -0.10 -4.45
CA GLY A 13 -5.20 1.22 -4.95
C GLY A 13 -4.14 1.13 -6.05
N GLY A 14 -4.23 0.07 -6.86
CA GLY A 14 -3.27 -0.25 -7.91
C GLY A 14 -3.41 0.60 -9.18
N GLY A 15 -4.45 1.41 -9.29
CA GLY A 15 -4.74 2.23 -10.47
C GLY A 15 -3.84 3.46 -10.66
N GLY A 16 -2.98 3.80 -9.69
CA GLY A 16 -2.12 4.96 -9.82
C GLY A 16 -1.11 5.12 -8.70
N GLY A 17 -0.33 6.19 -8.74
CA GLY A 17 0.66 6.53 -7.71
C GLY A 17 1.59 5.37 -7.36
N ILE A 18 1.82 5.17 -6.07
CA ILE A 18 2.68 4.10 -5.54
C ILE A 18 2.16 2.71 -5.95
N GLY A 19 0.82 2.50 -5.88
CA GLY A 19 0.21 1.21 -6.25
C GLY A 19 0.45 0.85 -7.70
N GLY A 20 0.24 1.77 -8.63
CA GLY A 20 0.48 1.55 -10.06
C GLY A 20 1.95 1.30 -10.39
N ALA A 21 2.88 2.05 -9.76
CA ALA A 21 4.31 1.80 -9.89
C ALA A 21 4.69 0.40 -9.36
N THR A 22 4.09 0.01 -8.23
CA THR A 22 4.30 -1.30 -7.61
C THR A 22 3.79 -2.43 -8.51
N CYS A 23 2.59 -2.30 -9.07
CA CYS A 23 2.02 -3.27 -10.02
C CYS A 23 2.96 -3.50 -11.21
N ARG A 24 3.38 -2.42 -11.87
CA ARG A 24 4.30 -2.52 -13.03
C ARG A 24 5.63 -3.17 -12.63
N ARG A 25 6.18 -2.83 -11.50
CA ARG A 25 7.44 -3.41 -11.05
C ARG A 25 7.33 -4.91 -10.76
N PHE A 26 6.26 -5.37 -10.09
CA PHE A 26 6.00 -6.80 -9.89
C PHE A 26 5.85 -7.55 -11.22
N ALA A 27 5.11 -6.99 -12.18
CA ALA A 27 4.92 -7.60 -13.49
C ALA A 27 6.25 -7.76 -14.26
N ARG A 28 7.12 -6.74 -14.24
CA ARG A 28 8.46 -6.81 -14.84
C ARG A 28 9.35 -7.89 -14.21
N GLU A 29 9.06 -8.28 -12.97
CA GLU A 29 9.76 -9.35 -12.27
C GLU A 29 9.01 -10.70 -12.32
N GLY A 30 8.08 -10.86 -13.27
CA GLY A 30 7.42 -12.12 -13.64
C GLY A 30 6.09 -12.42 -12.95
N ALA A 31 5.62 -11.53 -12.07
CA ALA A 31 4.36 -11.75 -11.36
C ALA A 31 3.12 -11.73 -12.25
N ARG A 32 2.09 -12.48 -11.82
CA ARG A 32 0.68 -12.27 -12.21
C ARG A 32 0.09 -11.22 -11.27
N VAL A 33 -0.31 -10.07 -11.78
CA VAL A 33 -0.70 -8.92 -10.95
C VAL A 33 -2.20 -8.68 -11.02
N ALA A 34 -2.88 -8.74 -9.88
CA ALA A 34 -4.25 -8.27 -9.75
C ALA A 34 -4.22 -6.79 -9.29
N VAL A 35 -4.66 -5.91 -10.16
CA VAL A 35 -4.74 -4.46 -9.96
C VAL A 35 -6.13 -4.15 -9.45
N LEU A 36 -6.25 -3.94 -8.13
CA LEU A 36 -7.51 -3.60 -7.48
C LEU A 36 -7.61 -2.10 -7.24
N ASP A 37 -8.66 -1.48 -7.72
CA ASP A 37 -8.91 -0.05 -7.48
C ASP A 37 -10.42 0.25 -7.39
N LEU A 38 -10.77 1.31 -6.67
CA LEU A 38 -12.14 1.82 -6.64
C LEU A 38 -12.56 2.34 -8.02
N ASN A 39 -11.61 2.96 -8.74
CA ASN A 39 -11.78 3.43 -10.11
C ASN A 39 -11.40 2.32 -11.11
N PRO A 40 -12.38 1.67 -11.77
CA PRO A 40 -12.10 0.57 -12.70
C PRO A 40 -11.26 1.01 -13.89
N GLY A 41 -11.49 2.21 -14.45
CA GLY A 41 -10.71 2.71 -15.58
C GLY A 41 -9.23 2.94 -15.24
N ALA A 42 -8.92 3.36 -14.01
CA ALA A 42 -7.54 3.48 -13.54
C ALA A 42 -6.86 2.11 -13.40
N ALA A 43 -7.57 1.11 -12.87
CA ALA A 43 -7.07 -0.26 -12.79
C ALA A 43 -6.81 -0.86 -14.18
N GLU A 44 -7.76 -0.68 -15.11
CA GLU A 44 -7.65 -1.14 -16.50
C GLU A 44 -6.46 -0.50 -17.22
N ALA A 45 -6.24 0.80 -17.05
CA ALA A 45 -5.12 1.50 -17.66
C ALA A 45 -3.76 0.94 -17.20
N VAL A 46 -3.62 0.62 -15.91
CA VAL A 46 -2.40 -0.01 -15.39
C VAL A 46 -2.25 -1.44 -15.89
N ALA A 47 -3.32 -2.22 -15.91
CA ALA A 47 -3.30 -3.60 -16.41
C ALA A 47 -2.93 -3.64 -17.91
N ALA A 48 -3.55 -2.80 -18.74
CA ALA A 48 -3.25 -2.70 -20.16
C ALA A 48 -1.77 -2.33 -20.41
N ARG A 49 -1.20 -1.43 -19.59
CA ARG A 49 0.22 -1.10 -19.69
C ARG A 49 1.12 -2.28 -19.34
N ILE A 50 0.77 -3.05 -18.32
CA ILE A 50 1.50 -4.27 -17.95
C ILE A 50 1.46 -5.30 -19.10
N GLU A 51 0.29 -5.50 -19.70
CA GLU A 51 0.11 -6.43 -20.81
C GLU A 51 0.86 -5.99 -22.08
N ALA A 52 0.85 -4.69 -22.38
CA ALA A 52 1.63 -4.12 -23.48
C ALA A 52 3.15 -4.30 -23.29
N GLU A 53 3.63 -4.41 -22.05
CA GLU A 53 5.02 -4.71 -21.71
C GLU A 53 5.29 -6.25 -21.64
N GLY A 54 4.31 -7.09 -22.02
CA GLY A 54 4.42 -8.56 -22.02
C GLY A 54 4.17 -9.22 -20.67
N GLY A 55 3.68 -8.48 -19.67
CA GLY A 55 3.32 -9.00 -18.36
C GLY A 55 1.91 -9.61 -18.31
N ARG A 56 1.51 -10.08 -17.15
CA ARG A 56 0.19 -10.70 -16.89
C ARG A 56 -0.54 -9.88 -15.83
N ALA A 57 -1.70 -9.32 -16.18
CA ALA A 57 -2.49 -8.53 -15.25
C ALA A 57 -3.98 -8.92 -15.25
N LEU A 58 -4.67 -8.54 -14.17
CA LEU A 58 -6.11 -8.61 -14.02
C LEU A 58 -6.57 -7.33 -13.33
N ALA A 59 -7.35 -6.50 -14.01
CA ALA A 59 -7.95 -5.31 -13.43
C ALA A 59 -9.30 -5.66 -12.78
N LEU A 60 -9.52 -5.20 -11.55
CA LEU A 60 -10.77 -5.41 -10.83
C LEU A 60 -11.18 -4.14 -10.10
N ARG A 61 -12.47 -3.76 -10.23
CA ARG A 61 -13.05 -2.78 -9.33
C ARG A 61 -13.16 -3.38 -7.93
N CYS A 62 -12.60 -2.69 -6.94
CA CYS A 62 -12.68 -3.11 -5.54
C CYS A 62 -12.81 -1.89 -4.62
N ASP A 63 -13.93 -1.79 -3.93
CA ASP A 63 -14.10 -0.90 -2.80
C ASP A 63 -13.70 -1.66 -1.53
N ILE A 64 -12.54 -1.33 -0.98
CA ILE A 64 -12.01 -2.00 0.20
C ILE A 64 -12.82 -1.71 1.48
N THR A 65 -13.64 -0.67 1.48
CA THR A 65 -14.52 -0.35 2.62
C THR A 65 -15.71 -1.28 2.70
N GLU A 66 -16.06 -1.92 1.57
CA GLU A 66 -17.20 -2.84 1.44
C GLU A 66 -16.73 -4.29 1.42
N ARG A 67 -17.03 -5.03 2.48
CA ARG A 67 -16.60 -6.42 2.64
C ARG A 67 -17.01 -7.31 1.45
N ALA A 68 -18.22 -7.19 0.95
CA ALA A 68 -18.70 -7.97 -0.18
C ALA A 68 -17.91 -7.68 -1.47
N SER A 69 -17.48 -6.42 -1.68
CA SER A 69 -16.62 -6.04 -2.81
C SER A 69 -15.24 -6.68 -2.72
N VAL A 70 -14.66 -6.73 -1.51
CA VAL A 70 -13.40 -7.40 -1.24
C VAL A 70 -13.50 -8.91 -1.51
N ASP A 71 -14.53 -9.56 -0.98
CA ASP A 71 -14.73 -11.01 -1.16
C ASP A 71 -14.91 -11.36 -2.65
N ALA A 72 -15.67 -10.58 -3.40
CA ALA A 72 -15.84 -10.77 -4.84
C ALA A 72 -14.52 -10.60 -5.61
N ALA A 73 -13.74 -9.56 -5.29
CA ALA A 73 -12.44 -9.33 -5.94
C ALA A 73 -11.45 -10.47 -5.64
N VAL A 74 -11.36 -10.90 -4.39
CA VAL A 74 -10.50 -12.03 -3.99
C VAL A 74 -10.92 -13.32 -4.68
N ALA A 75 -12.22 -13.62 -4.77
CA ALA A 75 -12.75 -14.79 -5.48
C ALA A 75 -12.35 -14.75 -6.98
N ALA A 76 -12.50 -13.61 -7.65
CA ALA A 76 -12.11 -13.45 -9.05
C ALA A 76 -10.59 -13.66 -9.28
N VAL A 77 -9.75 -13.18 -8.35
CA VAL A 77 -8.30 -13.43 -8.40
C VAL A 77 -7.99 -14.92 -8.25
N LEU A 78 -8.66 -15.59 -7.30
CA LEU A 78 -8.48 -17.03 -7.07
C LEU A 78 -8.96 -17.88 -8.25
N GLU A 79 -10.08 -17.52 -8.86
CA GLU A 79 -10.58 -18.16 -10.09
C GLU A 79 -9.59 -18.00 -11.26
N ARG A 80 -9.04 -16.81 -11.43
CA ARG A 80 -8.15 -16.48 -12.57
C ARG A 80 -6.74 -17.03 -12.41
N PHE A 81 -6.18 -17.01 -11.19
CA PHE A 81 -4.77 -17.29 -10.93
C PHE A 81 -4.53 -18.45 -9.94
N GLY A 82 -5.56 -18.98 -9.31
CA GLY A 82 -5.52 -20.15 -8.43
C GLY A 82 -5.10 -19.87 -6.98
N ALA A 83 -4.22 -18.89 -6.75
CA ALA A 83 -3.71 -18.57 -5.43
C ALA A 83 -3.34 -17.08 -5.33
N ILE A 84 -3.20 -16.57 -4.09
CA ILE A 84 -2.64 -15.24 -3.80
C ILE A 84 -1.38 -15.44 -2.96
N ASP A 85 -0.22 -15.13 -3.51
CA ASP A 85 1.07 -15.29 -2.84
C ASP A 85 1.51 -14.01 -2.11
N VAL A 86 1.18 -12.85 -2.67
CA VAL A 86 1.51 -11.56 -2.11
C VAL A 86 0.28 -10.66 -2.03
N LEU A 87 0.07 -10.03 -0.88
CA LEU A 87 -0.90 -8.96 -0.68
C LEU A 87 -0.17 -7.65 -0.39
N VAL A 88 -0.41 -6.62 -1.20
CA VAL A 88 0.03 -5.26 -0.94
C VAL A 88 -1.19 -4.39 -0.64
N ASN A 89 -1.39 -4.03 0.63
CA ASN A 89 -2.40 -3.08 1.05
C ASN A 89 -1.87 -1.66 0.88
N ASN A 90 -2.14 -1.07 -0.28
CA ASN A 90 -1.66 0.25 -0.63
C ASN A 90 -2.77 1.29 -0.70
N ALA A 91 -4.02 0.92 -0.93
CA ALA A 91 -5.13 1.87 -0.97
C ALA A 91 -5.17 2.75 0.29
N GLY A 92 -5.36 4.03 0.08
CA GLY A 92 -5.42 5.03 1.14
C GLY A 92 -5.97 6.34 0.64
N TRP A 93 -6.44 7.15 1.56
CA TRP A 93 -6.96 8.48 1.33
C TRP A 93 -6.71 9.35 2.55
N ASP A 94 -6.52 10.64 2.35
CA ASP A 94 -6.32 11.60 3.44
C ASP A 94 -7.04 12.92 3.18
N VAL A 95 -7.22 13.66 4.27
CA VAL A 95 -7.68 15.05 4.30
C VAL A 95 -6.78 15.83 5.23
N PHE A 96 -6.05 16.77 4.66
CA PHE A 96 -5.14 17.61 5.41
C PHE A 96 -5.87 18.78 6.08
N ARG A 97 -6.06 18.68 7.40
CA ARG A 97 -6.77 19.70 8.19
C ARG A 97 -6.40 19.61 9.68
N PRO A 98 -6.20 20.73 10.39
CA PRO A 98 -6.05 20.73 11.85
C PRO A 98 -7.20 19.96 12.52
N PHE A 99 -6.89 19.08 13.47
CA PHE A 99 -7.87 18.17 14.08
C PHE A 99 -9.12 18.88 14.59
N THR A 100 -8.94 20.04 15.26
CA THR A 100 -10.08 20.84 15.80
C THR A 100 -11.00 21.42 14.73
N LYS A 101 -10.66 21.26 13.45
CA LYS A 101 -11.45 21.72 12.30
C LYS A 101 -11.94 20.58 11.42
N THR A 102 -11.78 19.34 11.87
CA THR A 102 -12.29 18.14 11.20
C THR A 102 -13.66 17.75 11.75
N GLU A 103 -14.42 17.01 10.96
CA GLU A 103 -15.76 16.55 11.29
C GLU A 103 -15.81 15.02 11.45
N PRO A 104 -16.69 14.47 12.32
CA PRO A 104 -16.80 13.02 12.54
C PRO A 104 -16.99 12.20 11.27
N ALA A 105 -17.76 12.66 10.29
CA ALA A 105 -17.93 11.96 9.02
C ALA A 105 -16.61 11.81 8.23
N GLN A 106 -15.68 12.75 8.37
CA GLN A 106 -14.34 12.63 7.78
C GLN A 106 -13.52 11.54 8.50
N TRP A 107 -13.65 11.43 9.83
CA TRP A 107 -12.96 10.39 10.61
C TRP A 107 -13.45 9.00 10.22
N GLU A 108 -14.78 8.82 10.11
CA GLU A 108 -15.37 7.55 9.68
C GLU A 108 -14.83 7.11 8.32
N LYS A 109 -14.79 8.03 7.35
CA LYS A 109 -14.23 7.76 6.02
C LYS A 109 -12.72 7.43 6.08
N LEU A 110 -11.94 8.19 6.86
CA LEU A 110 -10.49 7.93 7.04
C LEU A 110 -10.25 6.55 7.65
N ILE A 111 -11.00 6.18 8.69
CA ILE A 111 -10.90 4.88 9.36
C ILE A 111 -11.32 3.76 8.40
N ALA A 112 -12.45 3.93 7.69
CA ALA A 112 -12.95 2.93 6.75
C ALA A 112 -11.91 2.61 5.67
N ILE A 113 -11.28 3.62 5.06
CA ILE A 113 -10.33 3.42 3.97
C ILE A 113 -8.96 2.98 4.50
N ASN A 114 -8.37 3.71 5.47
CA ASN A 114 -6.95 3.52 5.84
C ASN A 114 -6.71 2.41 6.86
N LEU A 115 -7.76 1.93 7.53
CA LEU A 115 -7.64 0.85 8.51
C LEU A 115 -8.58 -0.31 8.18
N THR A 116 -9.92 -0.10 8.23
CA THR A 116 -10.89 -1.18 8.07
C THR A 116 -10.75 -1.90 6.73
N GLY A 117 -10.53 -1.17 5.63
CA GLY A 117 -10.32 -1.77 4.31
C GLY A 117 -9.12 -2.72 4.27
N ALA A 118 -8.01 -2.36 4.92
CA ALA A 118 -6.87 -3.27 5.03
C ALA A 118 -7.23 -4.52 5.87
N LEU A 119 -8.03 -4.36 6.96
CA LEU A 119 -8.50 -5.52 7.75
C LEU A 119 -9.38 -6.45 6.91
N HIS A 120 -10.27 -5.92 6.08
CA HIS A 120 -11.08 -6.71 5.16
C HIS A 120 -10.21 -7.56 4.22
N MET A 121 -9.20 -6.94 3.59
CA MET A 121 -8.26 -7.63 2.70
C MET A 121 -7.48 -8.73 3.40
N HIS A 122 -6.94 -8.44 4.60
CA HIS A 122 -6.26 -9.47 5.39
C HIS A 122 -7.18 -10.65 5.71
N HIS A 123 -8.38 -10.37 6.19
CA HIS A 123 -9.34 -11.40 6.56
C HIS A 123 -9.76 -12.28 5.37
N ALA A 124 -9.86 -11.70 4.16
CA ALA A 124 -10.21 -12.45 2.96
C ALA A 124 -9.05 -13.31 2.43
N VAL A 125 -7.79 -12.88 2.60
CA VAL A 125 -6.62 -13.53 1.96
C VAL A 125 -5.90 -14.50 2.90
N LEU A 126 -5.79 -14.17 4.20
CA LEU A 126 -5.04 -14.95 5.18
C LEU A 126 -5.43 -16.43 5.28
N PRO A 127 -6.72 -16.82 5.25
CA PRO A 127 -7.08 -18.26 5.32
C PRO A 127 -6.45 -19.09 4.20
N GLY A 128 -6.46 -18.57 2.97
CA GLY A 128 -5.83 -19.23 1.83
C GLY A 128 -4.31 -19.32 1.94
N MET A 129 -3.65 -18.26 2.39
CA MET A 129 -2.21 -18.28 2.66
C MET A 129 -1.85 -19.25 3.78
N ALA A 130 -2.60 -19.27 4.88
CA ALA A 130 -2.37 -20.15 6.02
C ALA A 130 -2.53 -21.63 5.64
N ALA A 131 -3.55 -21.97 4.84
CA ALA A 131 -3.77 -23.33 4.34
C ALA A 131 -2.59 -23.85 3.48
N ARG A 132 -2.01 -22.97 2.66
CA ARG A 132 -0.82 -23.28 1.84
C ARG A 132 0.51 -23.15 2.59
N LYS A 133 0.50 -22.65 3.83
CA LYS A 133 1.69 -22.36 4.64
C LYS A 133 2.71 -21.46 3.92
N ALA A 134 2.23 -20.49 3.16
CA ALA A 134 3.03 -19.54 2.41
C ALA A 134 2.26 -18.26 2.14
N GLY A 135 2.89 -17.11 2.32
CA GLY A 135 2.32 -15.80 2.00
C GLY A 135 3.26 -14.66 2.36
N ARG A 136 3.12 -13.55 1.66
CA ARG A 136 3.84 -12.30 1.93
C ARG A 136 2.82 -11.16 1.98
N ILE A 137 2.87 -10.37 3.04
CA ILE A 137 1.98 -9.21 3.20
C ILE A 137 2.84 -7.96 3.39
N VAL A 138 2.56 -6.94 2.59
CA VAL A 138 3.19 -5.63 2.71
C VAL A 138 2.11 -4.58 2.86
N ASN A 139 2.08 -3.92 4.00
CA ASN A 139 1.15 -2.83 4.27
C ASN A 139 1.83 -1.48 4.03
N ILE A 140 1.17 -0.61 3.28
CA ILE A 140 1.66 0.75 3.06
C ILE A 140 1.04 1.66 4.12
N ALA A 141 1.88 2.02 5.10
CA ALA A 141 1.51 2.99 6.12
C ALA A 141 1.90 4.42 5.70
N SER A 142 2.58 5.15 6.56
CA SER A 142 3.10 6.50 6.31
C SER A 142 4.14 6.83 7.38
N ASP A 143 5.08 7.72 7.10
CA ASP A 143 5.93 8.30 8.14
C ASP A 143 5.12 9.05 9.20
N ALA A 144 3.95 9.60 8.85
CA ALA A 144 2.99 10.17 9.81
C ALA A 144 2.60 9.17 10.93
N ALA A 145 2.59 7.86 10.65
CA ALA A 145 2.34 6.82 11.65
C ALA A 145 3.47 6.65 12.67
N ARG A 146 4.67 7.13 12.35
CA ARG A 146 5.89 6.95 13.14
C ARG A 146 6.24 8.15 14.00
N VAL A 147 6.04 9.35 13.45
CA VAL A 147 6.48 10.61 14.09
C VAL A 147 5.36 11.63 14.25
N GLY A 148 4.17 11.30 13.76
CA GLY A 148 3.08 12.27 13.65
C GLY A 148 3.27 13.21 12.45
N SER A 149 2.19 13.84 12.03
CA SER A 149 2.20 14.86 10.99
C SER A 149 1.10 15.89 11.29
N SER A 150 1.46 17.15 11.20
CA SER A 150 0.50 18.23 11.46
C SER A 150 -0.60 18.23 10.40
N GLY A 151 -1.85 18.22 10.84
CA GLY A 151 -3.02 18.18 9.94
C GLY A 151 -3.49 16.78 9.52
N GLU A 152 -2.82 15.71 9.96
CA GLU A 152 -3.13 14.32 9.57
C GLU A 152 -3.47 13.43 10.80
N ALA A 153 -4.04 14.00 11.86
CA ALA A 153 -4.17 13.28 13.14
C ALA A 153 -4.91 11.94 13.03
N VAL A 154 -6.06 11.88 12.38
CA VAL A 154 -6.84 10.64 12.23
C VAL A 154 -6.18 9.69 11.23
N TYR A 155 -5.63 10.21 10.15
CA TYR A 155 -4.85 9.42 9.19
C TYR A 155 -3.64 8.76 9.87
N ALA A 156 -2.85 9.54 10.62
CA ALA A 156 -1.71 9.04 11.37
C ALA A 156 -2.12 7.96 12.38
N ALA A 157 -3.25 8.14 13.08
CA ALA A 157 -3.80 7.13 13.98
C ALA A 157 -4.18 5.83 13.24
N CYS A 158 -4.82 5.92 12.07
CA CYS A 158 -5.15 4.74 11.24
C CYS A 158 -3.88 4.01 10.77
N LYS A 159 -2.90 4.75 10.26
CA LYS A 159 -1.64 4.18 9.78
C LYS A 159 -0.79 3.63 10.92
N GLY A 160 -0.83 4.25 12.12
CA GLY A 160 -0.24 3.71 13.35
C GLY A 160 -0.94 2.43 13.81
N GLY A 161 -2.27 2.39 13.75
CA GLY A 161 -3.06 1.17 13.98
C GLY A 161 -2.69 0.04 13.03
N LEU A 162 -2.50 0.34 11.75
CA LEU A 162 -2.07 -0.65 10.75
C LEU A 162 -0.66 -1.20 11.05
N VAL A 163 0.26 -0.37 11.54
CA VAL A 163 1.60 -0.81 11.99
C VAL A 163 1.48 -1.80 13.15
N ALA A 164 0.69 -1.47 14.18
CA ALA A 164 0.48 -2.35 15.33
C ALA A 164 -0.21 -3.67 14.93
N PHE A 165 -1.25 -3.58 14.09
CA PHE A 165 -1.96 -4.72 13.52
C PHE A 165 -1.01 -5.65 12.75
N THR A 166 -0.15 -5.11 11.89
CA THR A 166 0.82 -5.89 11.11
C THR A 166 1.74 -6.71 12.00
N LYS A 167 2.22 -6.14 13.11
CA LYS A 167 3.07 -6.86 14.08
C LYS A 167 2.34 -8.03 14.74
N THR A 168 1.04 -7.86 15.01
CA THR A 168 0.20 -8.93 15.55
C THR A 168 0.02 -10.06 14.53
N ILE A 169 -0.35 -9.72 13.29
CA ILE A 169 -0.50 -10.69 12.20
C ILE A 169 0.81 -11.44 11.93
N ALA A 170 1.95 -10.75 11.96
CA ALA A 170 3.27 -11.37 11.83
C ALA A 170 3.50 -12.47 12.89
N ARG A 171 3.10 -12.23 14.15
CA ARG A 171 3.22 -13.22 15.24
C ARG A 171 2.25 -14.39 15.08
N GLU A 172 0.98 -14.11 14.80
CA GLU A 172 -0.08 -15.12 14.71
C GLU A 172 0.15 -16.09 13.55
N HIS A 173 0.70 -15.59 12.43
CA HIS A 173 0.83 -16.35 11.19
C HIS A 173 2.27 -16.82 10.87
N ALA A 174 3.26 -16.52 11.69
CA ALA A 174 4.64 -16.99 11.51
C ALA A 174 4.73 -18.52 11.38
N ARG A 175 3.94 -19.27 12.19
CA ARG A 175 3.86 -20.75 12.10
C ARG A 175 3.34 -21.27 10.78
N HIS A 176 2.71 -20.42 9.97
CA HIS A 176 2.22 -20.72 8.63
C HIS A 176 3.18 -20.24 7.52
N GLY A 177 4.40 -19.86 7.85
CA GLY A 177 5.36 -19.36 6.86
C GLY A 177 4.98 -18.02 6.21
N ILE A 178 4.07 -17.27 6.84
CA ILE A 178 3.62 -15.97 6.35
C ILE A 178 4.43 -14.87 7.02
N THR A 179 4.97 -13.94 6.22
CA THR A 179 5.57 -12.71 6.72
C THR A 179 4.65 -11.51 6.47
N ALA A 180 4.63 -10.58 7.40
CA ALA A 180 3.88 -9.33 7.28
C ALA A 180 4.76 -8.15 7.71
N ASN A 181 4.98 -7.19 6.82
CA ASN A 181 5.84 -6.03 7.02
C ASN A 181 5.16 -4.74 6.57
N VAL A 182 5.73 -3.62 6.96
CA VAL A 182 5.19 -2.28 6.69
C VAL A 182 6.23 -1.43 5.97
N VAL A 183 5.81 -0.77 4.90
CA VAL A 183 6.55 0.33 4.27
C VAL A 183 5.85 1.64 4.63
N CYS A 184 6.62 2.62 5.09
CA CYS A 184 6.16 3.96 5.44
C CYS A 184 6.74 4.97 4.45
N PRO A 185 5.98 5.39 3.42
CA PRO A 185 6.40 6.48 2.55
C PRO A 185 6.49 7.80 3.31
N GLY A 186 7.49 8.61 2.95
CA GLY A 186 7.46 10.06 3.20
C GLY A 186 6.66 10.81 2.12
N PRO A 187 6.75 12.14 2.06
CA PRO A 187 6.12 12.94 1.01
C PRO A 187 6.51 12.43 -0.38
N THR A 188 5.51 11.98 -1.14
CA THR A 188 5.69 11.34 -2.44
C THR A 188 4.76 11.99 -3.47
N ASP A 189 5.26 12.29 -4.66
CA ASP A 189 4.53 12.99 -5.72
C ASP A 189 3.46 12.06 -6.34
N THR A 190 2.27 12.15 -5.78
CA THR A 190 1.08 11.37 -6.12
C THR A 190 -0.13 12.30 -6.24
N ALA A 191 -1.25 11.81 -6.78
CA ALA A 191 -2.51 12.56 -6.80
C ALA A 191 -2.93 13.00 -5.39
N LEU A 192 -2.79 12.12 -4.38
CA LEU A 192 -3.07 12.46 -2.98
C LEU A 192 -2.23 13.63 -2.47
N PHE A 193 -0.96 13.71 -2.87
CA PHE A 193 -0.07 14.81 -2.50
C PHE A 193 -0.37 16.08 -3.32
N ALA A 194 -0.91 15.95 -4.54
CA ALA A 194 -1.38 17.09 -5.33
C ALA A 194 -2.57 17.79 -4.66
N ASP A 195 -3.57 17.01 -4.19
CA ASP A 195 -4.70 17.54 -3.42
C ASP A 195 -4.24 18.30 -2.17
N TYR A 196 -3.21 17.77 -1.50
CA TYR A 196 -2.58 18.43 -0.35
C TYR A 196 -1.93 19.76 -0.73
N LYS A 197 -1.21 19.82 -1.85
CA LYS A 197 -0.58 21.06 -2.36
C LYS A 197 -1.63 22.12 -2.70
N GLU A 198 -2.73 21.73 -3.34
CA GLU A 198 -3.81 22.65 -3.72
C GLU A 198 -4.51 23.26 -2.49
N GLY A 199 -4.63 22.49 -1.41
CA GLY A 199 -5.20 22.96 -0.14
C GLY A 199 -4.26 23.88 0.66
N ALA A 200 -2.98 23.99 0.29
CA ALA A 200 -2.01 24.83 0.96
C ALA A 200 -2.11 26.30 0.49
N GLY A 201 -2.04 27.24 1.42
CA GLY A 201 -2.10 28.66 1.11
C GLY A 201 -0.93 29.16 0.23
N ASN A 202 0.19 28.44 0.21
CA ASN A 202 1.35 28.68 -0.67
C ASN A 202 2.03 27.35 -1.02
N PRO A 203 1.68 26.73 -2.17
CA PRO A 203 2.24 25.45 -2.61
C PRO A 203 3.77 25.46 -2.80
N GLU A 204 4.33 26.55 -3.29
CA GLU A 204 5.79 26.66 -3.54
C GLU A 204 6.57 26.62 -2.24
N LYS A 205 6.17 27.44 -1.25
CA LYS A 205 6.82 27.43 0.08
C LYS A 205 6.69 26.08 0.78
N LEU A 206 5.56 25.41 0.59
CA LEU A 206 5.35 24.07 1.11
C LEU A 206 6.35 23.08 0.49
N MET A 207 6.50 23.11 -0.83
CA MET A 207 7.44 22.25 -1.56
C MET A 207 8.90 22.54 -1.16
N GLU A 208 9.27 23.79 -1.01
CA GLU A 208 10.61 24.18 -0.52
C GLU A 208 10.85 23.67 0.90
N ALA A 209 9.85 23.77 1.79
CA ALA A 209 9.95 23.29 3.16
C ALA A 209 10.16 21.75 3.20
N PHE A 210 9.39 20.98 2.41
CA PHE A 210 9.59 19.53 2.32
C PHE A 210 10.96 19.20 1.73
N THR A 211 11.32 19.78 0.60
CA THR A 211 12.61 19.54 -0.06
C THR A 211 13.79 19.81 0.89
N ARG A 212 13.71 20.89 1.67
CA ARG A 212 14.76 21.24 2.63
C ARG A 212 14.80 20.30 3.85
N SER A 213 13.66 19.75 4.26
CA SER A 213 13.59 18.85 5.42
C SER A 213 13.99 17.41 5.09
N ILE A 214 13.97 17.02 3.81
CA ILE A 214 14.36 15.68 3.36
C ILE A 214 15.86 15.67 3.06
N PRO A 215 16.68 14.86 3.77
CA PRO A 215 18.14 14.81 3.56
C PRO A 215 18.58 14.55 2.11
N LEU A 216 17.83 13.72 1.34
CA LEU A 216 18.12 13.51 -0.08
C LEU A 216 17.71 14.69 -0.98
N GLY A 217 17.20 15.79 -0.44
CA GLY A 217 16.95 17.05 -1.14
C GLY A 217 15.83 17.01 -2.17
N ARG A 218 14.92 16.06 -2.12
CA ARG A 218 13.75 15.96 -3.00
C ARG A 218 12.60 15.22 -2.35
N ILE A 219 11.39 15.46 -2.80
CA ILE A 219 10.26 14.58 -2.49
C ILE A 219 10.42 13.23 -3.21
N GLY A 220 9.80 12.19 -2.66
CA GLY A 220 9.76 10.87 -3.27
C GLY A 220 8.97 10.88 -4.58
N GLN A 221 9.31 9.96 -5.46
CA GLN A 221 8.52 9.62 -6.64
C GLN A 221 7.83 8.26 -6.43
N PRO A 222 6.71 7.97 -7.08
CA PRO A 222 6.06 6.67 -6.99
C PRO A 222 7.01 5.49 -7.22
N ASP A 223 7.99 5.65 -8.12
CA ASP A 223 8.97 4.60 -8.44
C ASP A 223 10.08 4.41 -7.38
N ASP A 224 10.17 5.27 -6.35
CA ASP A 224 11.10 5.08 -5.23
C ASP A 224 10.63 3.97 -4.26
N LEU A 225 9.33 3.66 -4.23
CA LEU A 225 8.72 2.78 -3.22
C LEU A 225 8.78 1.28 -3.57
N PRO A 226 8.60 0.86 -4.83
CA PRO A 226 8.51 -0.55 -5.18
C PRO A 226 9.72 -1.38 -4.76
N GLY A 227 10.93 -0.79 -4.72
CA GLY A 227 12.14 -1.49 -4.28
C GLY A 227 12.00 -2.11 -2.89
N ALA A 228 11.54 -1.33 -1.91
CA ALA A 228 11.31 -1.78 -0.54
C ALA A 228 10.10 -2.74 -0.44
N ILE A 229 9.04 -2.47 -1.20
CA ILE A 229 7.83 -3.30 -1.22
C ILE A 229 8.16 -4.70 -1.76
N LEU A 230 8.86 -4.78 -2.90
CA LEU A 230 9.27 -6.04 -3.51
C LEU A 230 10.28 -6.80 -2.64
N PHE A 231 11.19 -6.10 -1.96
CA PHE A 231 12.08 -6.74 -1.00
C PHE A 231 11.28 -7.50 0.07
N PHE A 232 10.36 -6.84 0.77
CA PHE A 232 9.53 -7.49 1.78
C PHE A 232 8.61 -8.61 1.22
N ALA A 233 8.23 -8.52 -0.05
CA ALA A 233 7.42 -9.52 -0.72
C ALA A 233 8.23 -10.71 -1.27
N SER A 234 9.55 -10.62 -1.34
CA SER A 234 10.44 -11.63 -1.93
C SER A 234 10.94 -12.65 -0.90
N ASP A 235 11.61 -13.69 -1.40
CA ASP A 235 12.30 -14.66 -0.56
C ASP A 235 13.58 -14.11 0.08
N ASP A 236 14.12 -12.98 -0.42
CA ASP A 236 15.22 -12.25 0.23
C ASP A 236 14.84 -11.78 1.64
N ALA A 237 13.53 -11.57 1.90
CA ALA A 237 12.99 -11.21 3.20
C ALA A 237 12.34 -12.39 3.95
N ALA A 238 12.68 -13.63 3.63
CA ALA A 238 12.04 -14.80 4.24
C ALA A 238 12.19 -14.86 5.78
N PHE A 239 13.22 -14.24 6.34
CA PHE A 239 13.45 -14.14 7.79
C PHE A 239 13.15 -12.74 8.36
N VAL A 240 12.41 -11.91 7.60
CA VAL A 240 12.04 -10.54 7.99
C VAL A 240 10.53 -10.47 8.14
N THR A 241 10.04 -10.28 9.38
CA THR A 241 8.61 -10.12 9.65
C THR A 241 8.37 -9.13 10.79
N GLY A 242 7.23 -8.44 10.77
CA GLY A 242 6.86 -7.43 11.77
C GLY A 242 7.67 -6.14 11.68
N GLN A 243 8.44 -5.94 10.61
CA GLN A 243 9.31 -4.77 10.45
C GLN A 243 8.58 -3.58 9.83
N VAL A 244 9.09 -2.39 10.16
CA VAL A 244 8.56 -1.11 9.69
C VAL A 244 9.71 -0.32 9.09
N LEU A 245 9.65 -0.10 7.78
CA LEU A 245 10.70 0.59 7.02
C LEU A 245 10.18 1.92 6.46
N SER A 246 10.81 3.02 6.82
CA SER A 246 10.58 4.31 6.16
C SER A 246 11.32 4.38 4.82
N VAL A 247 10.60 4.85 3.79
CA VAL A 247 11.14 5.19 2.48
C VAL A 247 10.82 6.66 2.24
N SER A 248 11.67 7.53 2.77
CA SER A 248 11.38 8.96 2.93
C SER A 248 12.55 9.89 2.61
N GLY A 249 13.60 9.35 1.97
CA GLY A 249 14.79 10.14 1.68
C GLY A 249 15.55 10.62 2.94
N GLY A 250 15.35 9.92 4.07
CA GLY A 250 15.96 10.27 5.35
C GLY A 250 15.14 11.23 6.21
N LEU A 251 13.92 11.62 5.79
CA LEU A 251 13.04 12.49 6.59
C LEU A 251 12.74 11.88 7.97
N THR A 252 12.53 10.56 8.01
CA THR A 252 12.26 9.81 9.23
C THR A 252 13.31 8.72 9.40
N MET A 253 14.04 8.75 10.52
CA MET A 253 15.11 7.80 10.87
C MET A 253 14.82 7.20 12.25
N ASN A 254 13.73 6.45 12.36
CA ASN A 254 13.36 5.78 13.61
C ASN A 254 13.72 4.30 13.54
N GLY A 255 14.43 3.84 14.54
CA GLY A 255 14.71 2.42 14.77
C GLY A 255 13.49 1.64 15.28
#